data_7ec22fac7a3476ed8f212b9a8b311ed0
#
_entry.id   7ec22fac7a3476ed8f212b9a8b311ed0
#
_cell.length_a   1.000
_cell.length_b   1.000
_cell.length_c   1.000
_cell.angle_alpha   90.00
_cell.angle_beta   90.00
_cell.angle_gamma   90.00
#
_symmetry.space_group_name_H-M   'P 1'
#
loop_
_entity.id
_entity.type
_entity.pdbx_description
1 polymer ?
#
loop_
_entity_poly.entity_id
_entity_poly.type
_entity_poly.pdbx_seq_one_letter_code
_entity_poly.pdbx_strand_id
1 'polypeptide(L)'
;MINCRADLNQLVPFKYDWAWQKYLDGSANHWMPQEVNMTADIALWKSNDGLTEDERKIVMRNLGFFSTADSLVANNLVLAIYRLITNPECRQYILRQSFEEAIHTHAYQYCIESLGMDEGEIFNMYREIPSVAKKASWGLKYTKEISDPGFVTGTDETDKLLLKNLIAFYCVLEGIFFYCGFTQILSMGRRNKMTGTAEQFQYILRDESMHLNFGIDMINQIKIENPHLWDEQMRHEAAQMILEGTELEIQYAR
;
A
#
# COMPACT_ATOMS: atom_id res chain seq x y z
N MET A 1 22.82 4.52 31.68
CA MET A 1 23.03 4.99 30.28
C MET A 1 22.75 3.79 29.37
N ILE A 2 21.74 3.87 28.54
CA ILE A 2 21.41 2.78 27.60
C ILE A 2 22.48 2.78 26.50
N ASN A 3 23.13 1.64 26.29
CA ASN A 3 24.08 1.49 25.19
C ASN A 3 23.29 1.42 23.88
N CYS A 4 23.30 2.49 23.11
CA CYS A 4 22.59 2.56 21.82
C CYS A 4 23.13 1.61 20.73
N ARG A 5 24.20 0.86 21.02
CA ARG A 5 24.72 -0.23 20.18
C ARG A 5 24.30 -1.61 20.69
N ALA A 6 23.55 -1.70 21.80
CA ALA A 6 23.03 -2.97 22.26
C ALA A 6 21.87 -3.38 21.33
N ASP A 7 21.96 -4.60 20.79
CA ASP A 7 20.85 -5.20 20.09
C ASP A 7 19.72 -5.45 21.09
N LEU A 8 18.56 -4.81 20.87
CA LEU A 8 17.40 -4.95 21.75
C LEU A 8 16.90 -6.40 21.80
N ASN A 9 17.10 -7.17 20.73
CA ASN A 9 16.77 -8.59 20.66
C ASN A 9 17.51 -9.42 21.72
N GLN A 10 18.67 -8.96 22.19
CA GLN A 10 19.42 -9.62 23.27
C GLN A 10 18.81 -9.34 24.65
N LEU A 11 18.02 -8.29 24.80
CA LEU A 11 17.43 -7.85 26.06
C LEU A 11 15.99 -8.34 26.26
N VAL A 12 15.25 -8.58 25.16
CA VAL A 12 13.84 -8.98 25.17
C VAL A 12 13.66 -10.18 24.25
N PRO A 13 13.13 -11.31 24.76
CA PRO A 13 12.82 -12.45 23.93
C PRO A 13 11.56 -12.16 23.10
N PHE A 14 11.74 -11.71 21.87
CA PHE A 14 10.66 -11.54 20.93
C PHE A 14 10.19 -12.90 20.40
N LYS A 15 8.88 -13.06 20.26
CA LYS A 15 8.30 -14.26 19.63
C LYS A 15 8.55 -14.26 18.11
N TYR A 16 8.52 -13.07 17.48
CA TYR A 16 8.71 -12.88 16.05
C TYR A 16 9.83 -11.86 15.77
N ASP A 17 11.05 -12.29 15.90
CA ASP A 17 12.24 -11.46 15.63
C ASP A 17 12.22 -10.85 14.22
N TRP A 18 11.68 -11.59 13.25
CA TRP A 18 11.54 -11.12 11.88
C TRP A 18 10.64 -9.86 11.76
N ALA A 19 9.56 -9.78 12.54
CA ALA A 19 8.68 -8.61 12.54
C ALA A 19 9.35 -7.40 13.20
N TRP A 20 10.10 -7.63 14.28
CA TRP A 20 10.89 -6.59 14.91
C TRP A 20 11.99 -6.05 13.99
N GLN A 21 12.69 -6.93 13.25
CA GLN A 21 13.70 -6.52 12.28
C GLN A 21 13.07 -5.65 11.16
N LYS A 22 11.93 -6.03 10.64
CA LYS A 22 11.21 -5.21 9.64
C LYS A 22 10.82 -3.83 10.18
N TYR A 23 10.42 -3.75 11.46
CA TYR A 23 10.16 -2.46 12.09
C TYR A 23 11.42 -1.58 12.14
N LEU A 24 12.57 -2.15 12.47
CA LEU A 24 13.85 -1.42 12.47
C LEU A 24 14.23 -0.97 11.06
N ASP A 25 14.10 -1.84 10.07
CA ASP A 25 14.41 -1.56 8.67
C ASP A 25 13.48 -0.44 8.11
N GLY A 26 12.19 -0.51 8.38
CA GLY A 26 11.23 0.54 8.03
C GLY A 26 11.56 1.87 8.72
N SER A 27 11.90 1.83 10.00
CA SER A 27 12.25 3.03 10.75
C SER A 27 13.55 3.69 10.28
N ALA A 28 14.45 2.93 9.64
CA ALA A 28 15.67 3.47 9.03
C ALA A 28 15.37 4.21 7.70
N ASN A 29 14.25 3.93 7.05
CA ASN A 29 13.81 4.64 5.85
C ASN A 29 13.02 5.89 6.25
N HIS A 30 13.68 7.05 6.26
CA HIS A 30 13.07 8.31 6.63
C HIS A 30 13.17 9.31 5.48
N TRP A 31 12.04 9.84 5.05
CA TRP A 31 11.93 10.83 3.99
C TRP A 31 10.66 11.66 4.15
N MET A 32 10.62 12.83 3.53
CA MET A 32 9.46 13.71 3.54
C MET A 32 9.19 14.23 2.13
N PRO A 33 7.93 14.30 1.70
CA PRO A 33 7.55 14.68 0.34
C PRO A 33 8.11 16.05 -0.10
N GLN A 34 8.10 17.02 0.78
CA GLN A 34 8.56 18.40 0.47
C GLN A 34 10.08 18.51 0.29
N GLU A 35 10.86 17.49 0.57
CA GLU A 35 12.30 17.45 0.30
C GLU A 35 12.60 17.19 -1.18
N VAL A 36 11.63 16.65 -1.92
CA VAL A 36 11.76 16.38 -3.35
C VAL A 36 11.49 17.63 -4.17
N ASN A 37 12.41 17.93 -5.10
CA ASN A 37 12.32 19.12 -5.95
C ASN A 37 11.36 18.89 -7.13
N MET A 38 10.23 19.59 -7.14
CA MET A 38 9.21 19.53 -8.18
C MET A 38 9.36 20.58 -9.30
N THR A 39 10.39 21.43 -9.27
CA THR A 39 10.53 22.57 -10.20
C THR A 39 10.51 22.14 -11.67
N ALA A 40 11.24 21.08 -12.01
CA ALA A 40 11.28 20.57 -13.38
C ALA A 40 9.92 20.00 -13.83
N ASP A 41 9.23 19.32 -12.94
CA ASP A 41 7.90 18.74 -13.19
C ASP A 41 6.86 19.83 -13.39
N ILE A 42 6.89 20.90 -12.59
CA ILE A 42 6.01 22.07 -12.72
C ILE A 42 6.21 22.75 -14.08
N ALA A 43 7.46 22.96 -14.49
CA ALA A 43 7.77 23.54 -15.79
C ALA A 43 7.28 22.66 -16.94
N LEU A 44 7.51 21.35 -16.86
CA LEU A 44 7.09 20.37 -17.87
C LEU A 44 5.57 20.29 -17.95
N TRP A 45 4.88 20.24 -16.80
CA TRP A 45 3.42 20.19 -16.71
C TRP A 45 2.73 21.40 -17.31
N LYS A 46 3.30 22.59 -17.11
CA LYS A 46 2.78 23.86 -17.66
C LYS A 46 3.13 24.09 -19.14
N SER A 47 4.09 23.36 -19.68
CA SER A 47 4.47 23.45 -21.09
C SER A 47 3.42 22.80 -21.98
N ASN A 48 3.10 23.46 -23.10
CA ASN A 48 2.15 22.90 -24.09
C ASN A 48 2.68 21.64 -24.77
N ASP A 49 4.00 21.54 -24.97
CA ASP A 49 4.65 20.45 -25.71
C ASP A 49 5.44 19.49 -24.80
N GLY A 50 5.38 19.69 -23.49
CA GLY A 50 6.17 18.92 -22.51
C GLY A 50 5.72 17.49 -22.37
N LEU A 51 4.40 17.28 -22.28
CA LEU A 51 3.76 15.97 -22.11
C LEU A 51 2.66 15.79 -23.15
N THR A 52 2.54 14.58 -23.64
CA THR A 52 1.37 14.18 -24.43
C THR A 52 0.11 14.13 -23.56
N GLU A 53 -1.06 14.13 -24.19
CA GLU A 53 -2.33 13.98 -23.47
C GLU A 53 -2.40 12.65 -22.69
N ASP A 54 -1.88 11.57 -23.28
CA ASP A 54 -1.86 10.26 -22.61
C ASP A 54 -0.88 10.25 -21.43
N GLU A 55 0.27 10.91 -21.53
CA GLU A 55 1.20 11.04 -20.40
C GLU A 55 0.57 11.84 -19.25
N ARG A 56 -0.18 12.90 -19.53
CA ARG A 56 -0.95 13.64 -18.52
C ARG A 56 -2.02 12.76 -17.86
N LYS A 57 -2.76 11.98 -18.66
CA LYS A 57 -3.75 11.03 -18.14
C LYS A 57 -3.13 9.99 -17.22
N ILE A 58 -1.94 9.47 -17.57
CA ILE A 58 -1.21 8.52 -16.72
C ILE A 58 -0.91 9.15 -15.36
N VAL A 59 -0.37 10.37 -15.31
CA VAL A 59 -0.07 11.04 -14.04
C VAL A 59 -1.33 11.28 -13.23
N MET A 60 -2.37 11.87 -13.82
CA MET A 60 -3.63 12.19 -13.13
C MET A 60 -4.33 10.94 -12.59
N ARG A 61 -4.44 9.88 -13.39
CA ARG A 61 -5.12 8.63 -12.99
C ARG A 61 -4.37 7.89 -11.89
N ASN A 62 -3.03 7.87 -11.95
CA ASN A 62 -2.24 7.26 -10.89
C ASN A 62 -2.37 8.04 -9.59
N LEU A 63 -2.24 9.37 -9.61
CA LEU A 63 -2.45 10.19 -8.41
C LEU A 63 -3.87 10.02 -7.84
N GLY A 64 -4.90 9.99 -8.70
CA GLY A 64 -6.28 9.75 -8.28
C GLY A 64 -6.51 8.35 -7.68
N PHE A 65 -5.87 7.31 -8.24
CA PHE A 65 -5.94 5.97 -7.69
C PHE A 65 -5.22 5.87 -6.34
N PHE A 66 -3.96 6.28 -6.26
CA PHE A 66 -3.14 6.16 -5.05
C PHE A 66 -3.68 6.97 -3.88
N SER A 67 -4.12 8.21 -4.10
CA SER A 67 -4.71 9.04 -3.04
C SER A 67 -5.90 8.38 -2.35
N THR A 68 -6.66 7.54 -3.09
CA THR A 68 -7.77 6.77 -2.52
C THR A 68 -7.30 5.45 -1.91
N ALA A 69 -6.40 4.74 -2.60
CA ALA A 69 -5.97 3.41 -2.22
C ALA A 69 -5.22 3.42 -0.87
N ASP A 70 -4.26 4.32 -0.67
CA ASP A 70 -3.50 4.42 0.58
C ASP A 70 -4.39 4.84 1.75
N SER A 71 -5.39 5.68 1.51
CA SER A 71 -6.40 5.99 2.53
C SER A 71 -7.22 4.77 2.94
N LEU A 72 -7.55 3.87 1.99
CA LEU A 72 -8.23 2.61 2.30
C LEU A 72 -7.30 1.65 3.05
N VAL A 73 -6.02 1.57 2.68
CA VAL A 73 -5.01 0.74 3.37
C VAL A 73 -4.83 1.23 4.80
N ALA A 74 -4.58 2.51 5.01
CA ALA A 74 -4.42 3.10 6.34
C ALA A 74 -5.63 2.83 7.25
N ASN A 75 -6.84 3.00 6.73
CA ASN A 75 -8.06 2.68 7.47
C ASN A 75 -8.16 1.19 7.82
N ASN A 76 -7.84 0.28 6.89
CA ASN A 76 -7.85 -1.16 7.15
C ASN A 76 -6.82 -1.55 8.21
N LEU A 77 -5.61 -0.98 8.15
CA LEU A 77 -4.56 -1.23 9.13
C LEU A 77 -5.01 -0.82 10.54
N VAL A 78 -5.52 0.39 10.71
CA VAL A 78 -5.85 0.96 12.02
C VAL A 78 -7.15 0.37 12.59
N LEU A 79 -8.21 0.27 11.77
CA LEU A 79 -9.54 -0.12 12.24
C LEU A 79 -9.74 -1.63 12.33
N ALA A 80 -9.00 -2.42 11.55
CA ALA A 80 -9.16 -3.87 11.51
C ALA A 80 -7.89 -4.62 11.92
N ILE A 81 -6.83 -4.58 11.11
CA ILE A 81 -5.66 -5.46 11.28
C ILE A 81 -4.98 -5.24 12.63
N TYR A 82 -4.70 -3.99 13.02
CA TYR A 82 -4.04 -3.69 14.30
C TYR A 82 -4.78 -4.25 15.50
N ARG A 83 -6.10 -4.23 15.48
CA ARG A 83 -6.95 -4.75 16.55
C ARG A 83 -6.90 -6.28 16.63
N LEU A 84 -6.87 -6.95 15.48
CA LEU A 84 -6.95 -8.39 15.36
C LEU A 84 -5.59 -9.09 15.51
N ILE A 85 -4.51 -8.45 15.10
CA ILE A 85 -3.14 -8.93 15.31
C ILE A 85 -2.65 -8.50 16.69
N THR A 86 -2.47 -9.45 17.60
CA THR A 86 -2.17 -9.17 19.01
C THR A 86 -0.70 -9.21 19.38
N ASN A 87 0.16 -9.78 18.52
CA ASN A 87 1.58 -9.86 18.77
C ASN A 87 2.23 -8.45 18.80
N PRO A 88 3.01 -8.11 19.85
CA PRO A 88 3.57 -6.77 20.00
C PRO A 88 4.50 -6.33 18.88
N GLU A 89 5.36 -7.20 18.38
CA GLU A 89 6.33 -6.90 17.32
C GLU A 89 5.61 -6.60 16.00
N CYS A 90 4.59 -7.40 15.66
CA CYS A 90 3.75 -7.16 14.48
C CYS A 90 2.99 -5.83 14.63
N ARG A 91 2.46 -5.52 15.81
CA ARG A 91 1.79 -4.23 16.07
C ARG A 91 2.72 -3.04 15.92
N GLN A 92 3.97 -3.15 16.35
CA GLN A 92 4.95 -2.08 16.13
C GLN A 92 5.16 -1.81 14.63
N TYR A 93 5.27 -2.88 13.84
CA TYR A 93 5.39 -2.72 12.39
C TYR A 93 4.14 -2.12 11.77
N ILE A 94 2.94 -2.59 12.13
CA ILE A 94 1.66 -2.07 11.62
C ILE A 94 1.49 -0.57 11.92
N LEU A 95 1.92 -0.11 13.10
CA LEU A 95 1.95 1.32 13.43
C LEU A 95 2.92 2.10 12.55
N ARG A 96 4.11 1.52 12.30
CA ARG A 96 5.08 2.12 11.39
C ARG A 96 4.52 2.20 9.97
N GLN A 97 3.95 1.11 9.45
CA GLN A 97 3.29 1.09 8.15
C GLN A 97 2.18 2.15 8.07
N SER A 98 1.32 2.25 9.08
CA SER A 98 0.26 3.27 9.10
C SER A 98 0.79 4.70 9.05
N PHE A 99 1.96 4.95 9.63
CA PHE A 99 2.65 6.23 9.50
C PHE A 99 3.17 6.46 8.08
N GLU A 100 3.75 5.44 7.45
CA GLU A 100 4.24 5.52 6.06
C GLU A 100 3.11 5.79 5.09
N GLU A 101 1.93 5.17 5.25
CA GLU A 101 0.73 5.48 4.45
C GLU A 101 0.29 6.95 4.56
N ALA A 102 0.46 7.57 5.74
CA ALA A 102 0.20 8.99 5.89
C ALA A 102 1.23 9.86 5.13
N ILE A 103 2.48 9.45 5.07
CA ILE A 103 3.52 10.11 4.25
C ILE A 103 3.22 9.93 2.76
N HIS A 104 2.78 8.75 2.32
CA HIS A 104 2.39 8.49 0.93
C HIS A 104 1.22 9.38 0.51
N THR A 105 0.17 9.46 1.31
CA THR A 105 -0.97 10.35 1.07
C THR A 105 -0.50 11.82 0.94
N HIS A 106 0.41 12.27 1.81
CA HIS A 106 0.99 13.60 1.73
C HIS A 106 1.82 13.77 0.43
N ALA A 107 2.54 12.75 -0.02
CA ALA A 107 3.31 12.80 -1.26
C ALA A 107 2.41 13.00 -2.49
N TYR A 108 1.28 12.32 -2.57
CA TYR A 108 0.32 12.50 -3.66
C TYR A 108 -0.30 13.90 -3.62
N GLN A 109 -0.70 14.37 -2.44
CA GLN A 109 -1.20 15.73 -2.27
C GLN A 109 -0.15 16.76 -2.69
N TYR A 110 1.09 16.60 -2.26
CA TYR A 110 2.19 17.48 -2.63
C TYR A 110 2.44 17.51 -4.14
N CYS A 111 2.32 16.37 -4.84
CA CYS A 111 2.38 16.33 -6.30
C CYS A 111 1.21 17.10 -6.94
N ILE A 112 -0.03 16.86 -6.48
CA ILE A 112 -1.25 17.48 -7.00
C ILE A 112 -1.17 19.01 -6.86
N GLU A 113 -0.85 19.50 -5.67
CA GLU A 113 -0.70 20.93 -5.37
C GLU A 113 0.44 21.57 -6.17
N SER A 114 1.62 20.93 -6.22
CA SER A 114 2.80 21.43 -6.95
C SER A 114 2.53 21.60 -8.44
N LEU A 115 1.80 20.65 -9.03
CA LEU A 115 1.44 20.69 -10.46
C LEU A 115 0.25 21.61 -10.74
N GLY A 116 -0.46 22.10 -9.72
CA GLY A 116 -1.63 22.96 -9.84
C GLY A 116 -2.83 22.25 -10.45
N MET A 117 -3.01 20.96 -10.12
CA MET A 117 -4.19 20.18 -10.50
C MET A 117 -5.38 20.54 -9.63
N ASP A 118 -6.58 20.32 -10.14
CA ASP A 118 -7.80 20.43 -9.34
C ASP A 118 -7.91 19.21 -8.42
N GLU A 119 -7.80 19.45 -7.12
CA GLU A 119 -7.85 18.38 -6.10
C GLU A 119 -9.19 17.66 -6.11
N GLY A 120 -10.30 18.39 -6.32
CA GLY A 120 -11.63 17.81 -6.39
C GLY A 120 -11.78 16.85 -7.57
N GLU A 121 -11.22 17.19 -8.74
CA GLU A 121 -11.20 16.32 -9.91
C GLU A 121 -10.39 15.05 -9.64
N ILE A 122 -9.16 15.21 -9.12
CA ILE A 122 -8.27 14.07 -8.85
C ILE A 122 -8.87 13.13 -7.81
N PHE A 123 -9.34 13.67 -6.67
CA PHE A 123 -9.92 12.83 -5.61
C PHE A 123 -11.26 12.19 -5.99
N ASN A 124 -12.01 12.73 -6.96
CA ASN A 124 -13.25 12.11 -7.44
C ASN A 124 -13.02 11.00 -8.48
N MET A 125 -11.81 10.85 -9.03
CA MET A 125 -11.52 9.84 -10.07
C MET A 125 -11.88 8.41 -9.67
N TYR A 126 -11.81 8.06 -8.37
CA TYR A 126 -12.22 6.75 -7.90
C TYR A 126 -13.72 6.46 -8.06
N ARG A 127 -14.54 7.51 -8.26
CA ARG A 127 -15.99 7.40 -8.53
C ARG A 127 -16.29 7.52 -10.02
N GLU A 128 -15.57 8.39 -10.71
CA GLU A 128 -15.87 8.79 -12.10
C GLU A 128 -15.21 7.86 -13.12
N ILE A 129 -14.01 7.31 -12.80
CA ILE A 129 -13.30 6.42 -13.70
C ILE A 129 -13.63 4.97 -13.37
N PRO A 130 -14.37 4.25 -14.27
CA PRO A 130 -14.87 2.91 -13.94
C PRO A 130 -13.79 1.89 -13.57
N SER A 131 -12.59 1.96 -14.17
CA SER A 131 -11.49 1.05 -13.84
C SER A 131 -10.91 1.31 -12.44
N VAL A 132 -10.81 2.57 -12.02
CA VAL A 132 -10.39 2.95 -10.67
C VAL A 132 -11.45 2.55 -9.65
N ALA A 133 -12.73 2.85 -9.94
CA ALA A 133 -13.86 2.50 -9.08
C ALA A 133 -13.96 0.98 -8.82
N LYS A 134 -13.72 0.16 -9.84
CA LYS A 134 -13.72 -1.30 -9.71
C LYS A 134 -12.60 -1.81 -8.78
N LYS A 135 -11.38 -1.28 -8.92
CA LYS A 135 -10.24 -1.63 -8.04
C LYS A 135 -10.55 -1.27 -6.58
N ALA A 136 -11.03 -0.05 -6.33
CA ALA A 136 -11.41 0.40 -4.98
C ALA A 136 -12.54 -0.45 -4.38
N SER A 137 -13.59 -0.73 -5.17
CA SER A 137 -14.72 -1.54 -4.72
C SER A 137 -14.31 -2.99 -4.42
N TRP A 138 -13.36 -3.53 -5.19
CA TRP A 138 -12.83 -4.87 -4.95
C TRP A 138 -12.12 -4.95 -3.59
N GLY A 139 -11.26 -3.97 -3.26
CA GLY A 139 -10.60 -3.90 -1.95
C GLY A 139 -11.62 -3.79 -0.81
N LEU A 140 -12.60 -2.89 -0.93
CA LEU A 140 -13.64 -2.70 0.08
C LEU A 140 -14.47 -3.95 0.39
N LYS A 141 -14.63 -4.88 -0.57
CA LYS A 141 -15.30 -6.18 -0.36
C LYS A 141 -14.68 -6.97 0.80
N TYR A 142 -13.36 -6.89 0.97
CA TYR A 142 -12.62 -7.65 1.98
C TYR A 142 -12.44 -6.91 3.31
N THR A 143 -12.84 -5.64 3.41
CA THR A 143 -12.72 -4.86 4.65
C THR A 143 -14.00 -4.82 5.45
N LYS A 144 -15.15 -4.92 4.80
CA LYS A 144 -16.46 -4.60 5.39
C LYS A 144 -16.75 -5.36 6.69
N GLU A 145 -16.50 -6.68 6.70
CA GLU A 145 -16.81 -7.51 7.86
C GLU A 145 -15.80 -7.33 8.99
N ILE A 146 -14.51 -7.32 8.68
CA ILE A 146 -13.47 -7.26 9.70
C ILE A 146 -13.31 -5.87 10.33
N SER A 147 -13.84 -4.83 9.68
CA SER A 147 -13.88 -3.46 10.23
C SER A 147 -15.03 -3.23 11.20
N ASP A 148 -15.98 -4.15 11.32
CA ASP A 148 -17.02 -4.07 12.34
C ASP A 148 -16.36 -4.14 13.73
N PRO A 149 -16.65 -3.18 14.65
CA PRO A 149 -16.10 -3.19 15.99
C PRO A 149 -16.42 -4.46 16.80
N GLY A 150 -17.53 -5.13 16.48
CA GLY A 150 -17.94 -6.39 17.09
C GLY A 150 -17.29 -7.64 16.50
N PHE A 151 -16.56 -7.51 15.37
CA PHE A 151 -15.89 -8.65 14.77
C PHE A 151 -14.72 -9.11 15.65
N VAL A 152 -14.65 -10.43 15.89
CA VAL A 152 -13.58 -11.08 16.65
C VAL A 152 -13.09 -12.31 15.90
N THR A 153 -11.82 -12.62 16.02
CA THR A 153 -11.19 -13.86 15.54
C THR A 153 -11.34 -14.97 16.58
N GLY A 154 -11.05 -16.22 16.19
CA GLY A 154 -11.04 -17.39 17.09
C GLY A 154 -11.94 -18.54 16.65
N THR A 155 -12.57 -18.41 15.49
CA THR A 155 -13.21 -19.53 14.79
C THR A 155 -12.60 -19.68 13.40
N ASP A 156 -12.65 -20.88 12.82
CA ASP A 156 -12.13 -21.13 11.46
C ASP A 156 -12.70 -20.14 10.43
N GLU A 157 -13.97 -19.79 10.56
CA GLU A 157 -14.66 -18.86 9.67
C GLU A 157 -14.09 -17.44 9.80
N THR A 158 -14.02 -16.91 11.02
CA THR A 158 -13.52 -15.54 11.27
C THR A 158 -12.04 -15.41 11.01
N ASP A 159 -11.25 -16.45 11.28
CA ASP A 159 -9.81 -16.48 11.03
C ASP A 159 -9.51 -16.55 9.53
N LYS A 160 -10.32 -17.28 8.75
CA LYS A 160 -10.25 -17.25 7.28
C LYS A 160 -10.64 -15.89 6.69
N LEU A 161 -11.60 -15.17 7.27
CA LEU A 161 -11.94 -13.81 6.84
C LEU A 161 -10.76 -12.85 7.05
N LEU A 162 -10.09 -12.92 8.20
CA LEU A 162 -8.87 -12.15 8.43
C LEU A 162 -7.79 -12.52 7.40
N LEU A 163 -7.55 -13.80 7.18
CA LEU A 163 -6.53 -14.25 6.21
C LEU A 163 -6.83 -13.77 4.79
N LYS A 164 -8.09 -13.79 4.36
CA LYS A 164 -8.52 -13.22 3.06
C LYS A 164 -8.28 -11.71 3.00
N ASN A 165 -8.55 -10.98 4.07
CA ASN A 165 -8.27 -9.55 4.12
C ASN A 165 -6.77 -9.27 3.96
N LEU A 166 -5.91 -10.00 4.66
CA LEU A 166 -4.46 -9.85 4.56
C LEU A 166 -3.96 -10.14 3.12
N ILE A 167 -4.49 -11.19 2.48
CA ILE A 167 -4.16 -11.50 1.08
C ILE A 167 -4.65 -10.40 0.14
N ALA A 168 -5.87 -9.89 0.33
CA ALA A 168 -6.42 -8.83 -0.50
C ALA A 168 -5.58 -7.55 -0.43
N PHE A 169 -5.18 -7.14 0.76
CA PHE A 169 -4.44 -5.89 0.95
C PHE A 169 -2.96 -6.05 0.61
N TYR A 170 -2.26 -6.96 1.24
CA TYR A 170 -0.81 -7.09 1.01
C TYR A 170 -0.46 -7.66 -0.36
N CYS A 171 -1.14 -8.74 -0.79
CA CYS A 171 -0.74 -9.40 -2.04
C CYS A 171 -1.36 -8.76 -3.28
N VAL A 172 -2.61 -8.31 -3.22
CA VAL A 172 -3.29 -7.78 -4.41
C VAL A 172 -3.20 -6.26 -4.46
N LEU A 173 -3.56 -5.54 -3.42
CA LEU A 173 -3.60 -4.09 -3.43
C LEU A 173 -2.16 -3.53 -3.44
N GLU A 174 -1.36 -3.83 -2.44
CA GLU A 174 0.04 -3.37 -2.37
C GLU A 174 0.96 -4.14 -3.34
N GLY A 175 0.72 -5.45 -3.56
CA GLY A 175 1.58 -6.29 -4.41
C GLY A 175 1.30 -6.22 -5.91
N ILE A 176 0.05 -6.01 -6.36
CA ILE A 176 -0.32 -5.97 -7.78
C ILE A 176 -0.70 -4.55 -8.19
N PHE A 177 -1.71 -3.95 -7.57
CA PHE A 177 -2.25 -2.67 -8.01
C PHE A 177 -1.24 -1.53 -7.91
N PHE A 178 -0.49 -1.47 -6.82
CA PHE A 178 0.50 -0.41 -6.61
C PHE A 178 1.68 -0.55 -7.56
N TYR A 179 2.23 -1.75 -7.70
CA TYR A 179 3.39 -1.96 -8.57
C TYR A 179 3.11 -1.66 -10.04
N CYS A 180 1.91 -1.93 -10.53
CA CYS A 180 1.53 -1.55 -11.90
C CYS A 180 1.49 -0.03 -12.08
N GLY A 181 0.94 0.69 -11.09
CA GLY A 181 0.95 2.16 -11.09
C GLY A 181 2.36 2.73 -10.98
N PHE A 182 3.19 2.18 -10.11
CA PHE A 182 4.58 2.61 -9.94
C PHE A 182 5.37 2.48 -11.24
N THR A 183 5.23 1.36 -11.97
CA THR A 183 5.95 1.16 -13.24
C THR A 183 5.60 2.20 -14.28
N GLN A 184 4.36 2.68 -14.32
CA GLN A 184 3.93 3.73 -15.24
C GLN A 184 4.65 5.05 -14.96
N ILE A 185 4.63 5.53 -13.71
CA ILE A 185 5.28 6.79 -13.30
C ILE A 185 6.80 6.67 -13.43
N LEU A 186 7.39 5.58 -12.94
CA LEU A 186 8.84 5.36 -13.01
C LEU A 186 9.34 5.26 -14.45
N SER A 187 8.53 4.74 -15.39
CA SER A 187 8.87 4.72 -16.81
C SER A 187 8.96 6.12 -17.42
N MET A 188 8.18 7.07 -16.92
CA MET A 188 8.27 8.49 -17.31
C MET A 188 9.56 9.10 -16.77
N GLY A 189 9.88 8.90 -15.49
CA GLY A 189 11.13 9.35 -14.87
C GLY A 189 12.38 8.85 -15.63
N ARG A 190 12.35 7.59 -16.05
CA ARG A 190 13.42 6.99 -16.87
C ARG A 190 13.62 7.67 -18.24
N ARG A 191 12.59 8.35 -18.73
CA ARG A 191 12.64 9.16 -19.96
C ARG A 191 12.90 10.64 -19.68
N ASN A 192 13.34 10.99 -18.47
CA ASN A 192 13.53 12.36 -17.99
C ASN A 192 12.25 13.22 -18.04
N LYS A 193 11.09 12.60 -17.81
CA LYS A 193 9.78 13.27 -17.67
C LYS A 193 9.24 13.02 -16.27
N MET A 194 8.67 14.07 -15.66
CA MET A 194 8.09 13.98 -14.31
C MET A 194 9.08 13.36 -13.30
N THR A 195 10.30 13.88 -13.28
CA THR A 195 11.40 13.30 -12.50
C THR A 195 11.22 13.47 -11.00
N GLY A 196 10.65 14.61 -10.56
CA GLY A 196 10.31 14.82 -9.15
C GLY A 196 9.18 13.91 -8.70
N THR A 197 8.12 13.80 -9.50
CA THR A 197 7.04 12.81 -9.24
C THR A 197 7.60 11.40 -9.19
N ALA A 198 8.46 11.02 -10.15
CA ALA A 198 9.09 9.70 -10.16
C ALA A 198 9.98 9.46 -8.92
N GLU A 199 10.65 10.48 -8.41
CA GLU A 199 11.44 10.39 -7.17
C GLU A 199 10.54 10.15 -5.95
N GLN A 200 9.41 10.83 -5.83
CA GLN A 200 8.39 10.54 -4.81
C GLN A 200 7.99 9.06 -4.85
N PHE A 201 7.65 8.59 -6.04
CA PHE A 201 7.24 7.19 -6.23
C PHE A 201 8.36 6.16 -6.00
N GLN A 202 9.64 6.53 -6.11
CA GLN A 202 10.76 5.65 -5.71
C GLN A 202 10.81 5.47 -4.19
N TYR A 203 10.59 6.53 -3.42
CA TYR A 203 10.53 6.43 -1.95
C TYR A 203 9.32 5.61 -1.51
N ILE A 204 8.15 5.86 -2.09
CA ILE A 204 6.93 5.10 -1.83
C ILE A 204 7.15 3.61 -2.16
N LEU A 205 7.64 3.28 -3.37
CA LEU A 205 7.91 1.90 -3.77
C LEU A 205 8.83 1.16 -2.79
N ARG A 206 9.80 1.86 -2.20
CA ARG A 206 10.69 1.28 -1.20
C ARG A 206 9.94 0.89 0.08
N ASP A 207 9.04 1.76 0.56
CA ASP A 207 8.19 1.47 1.71
C ASP A 207 7.22 0.33 1.40
N GLU A 208 6.54 0.38 0.26
CA GLU A 208 5.60 -0.65 -0.18
C GLU A 208 6.25 -2.03 -0.37
N SER A 209 7.52 -2.06 -0.77
CA SER A 209 8.27 -3.33 -0.82
C SER A 209 8.43 -3.96 0.56
N MET A 210 8.58 -3.15 1.60
CA MET A 210 8.64 -3.63 2.98
C MET A 210 7.26 -4.05 3.49
N HIS A 211 6.21 -3.29 3.17
CA HIS A 211 4.83 -3.61 3.52
C HIS A 211 4.42 -4.98 2.95
N LEU A 212 4.62 -5.18 1.66
CA LEU A 212 4.34 -6.44 0.98
C LEU A 212 5.07 -7.62 1.62
N ASN A 213 6.37 -7.46 1.88
CA ASN A 213 7.17 -8.53 2.50
C ASN A 213 6.72 -8.83 3.93
N PHE A 214 6.36 -7.81 4.72
CA PHE A 214 5.81 -8.02 6.05
C PHE A 214 4.48 -8.77 5.99
N GLY A 215 3.58 -8.37 5.08
CA GLY A 215 2.29 -9.03 4.89
C GLY A 215 2.43 -10.50 4.50
N ILE A 216 3.34 -10.81 3.57
CA ILE A 216 3.64 -12.18 3.15
C ILE A 216 4.16 -13.02 4.32
N ASP A 217 5.09 -12.48 5.12
CA ASP A 217 5.63 -13.18 6.27
C ASP A 217 4.56 -13.42 7.34
N MET A 218 3.69 -12.44 7.59
CA MET A 218 2.57 -12.57 8.52
C MET A 218 1.56 -13.62 8.04
N ILE A 219 1.18 -13.61 6.76
CA ILE A 219 0.30 -14.63 6.16
C ILE A 219 0.92 -16.03 6.31
N ASN A 220 2.22 -16.16 6.03
CA ASN A 220 2.91 -17.43 6.17
C ASN A 220 3.00 -17.89 7.64
N GLN A 221 3.21 -16.97 8.56
CA GLN A 221 3.22 -17.29 10.00
C GLN A 221 1.85 -17.78 10.47
N ILE A 222 0.77 -17.14 10.05
CA ILE A 222 -0.60 -17.60 10.35
C ILE A 222 -0.83 -19.01 9.81
N LYS A 223 -0.41 -19.30 8.59
CA LYS A 223 -0.53 -20.63 7.96
C LYS A 223 0.28 -21.70 8.71
N ILE A 224 1.46 -21.36 9.24
CA ILE A 224 2.30 -22.27 10.03
C ILE A 224 1.63 -22.58 11.37
N GLU A 225 1.11 -21.56 12.05
CA GLU A 225 0.46 -21.72 13.36
C GLU A 225 -0.93 -22.37 13.26
N ASN A 226 -1.63 -22.18 12.13
CA ASN A 226 -3.01 -22.63 11.90
C ASN A 226 -3.15 -23.35 10.55
N PRO A 227 -2.49 -24.49 10.35
CA PRO A 227 -2.46 -25.16 9.04
C PRO A 227 -3.84 -25.62 8.54
N HIS A 228 -4.80 -25.81 9.44
CA HIS A 228 -6.19 -26.16 9.11
C HIS A 228 -6.94 -25.05 8.37
N LEU A 229 -6.52 -23.78 8.52
CA LEU A 229 -7.11 -22.65 7.79
C LEU A 229 -6.72 -22.63 6.30
N TRP A 230 -5.58 -23.27 5.96
CA TRP A 230 -5.04 -23.30 4.59
C TRP A 230 -5.46 -24.56 3.85
N ASP A 231 -6.75 -24.88 3.89
CA ASP A 231 -7.35 -26.01 3.18
C ASP A 231 -7.44 -25.79 1.66
N GLU A 232 -7.98 -26.74 0.94
CA GLU A 232 -8.12 -26.70 -0.52
C GLU A 232 -9.02 -25.55 -0.98
N GLN A 233 -10.12 -25.31 -0.25
CA GLN A 233 -11.03 -24.20 -0.53
C GLN A 233 -10.33 -22.85 -0.37
N MET A 234 -9.61 -22.64 0.74
CA MET A 234 -8.91 -21.37 1.00
C MET A 234 -7.82 -21.12 -0.04
N ARG A 235 -7.09 -22.18 -0.47
CA ARG A 235 -6.11 -22.06 -1.56
C ARG A 235 -6.74 -21.66 -2.88
N HIS A 236 -7.89 -22.24 -3.20
CA HIS A 236 -8.63 -21.91 -4.42
C HIS A 236 -9.12 -20.45 -4.37
N GLU A 237 -9.71 -20.03 -3.26
CA GLU A 237 -10.19 -18.65 -3.07
C GLU A 237 -9.03 -17.63 -3.14
N ALA A 238 -7.90 -17.90 -2.51
CA ALA A 238 -6.70 -17.05 -2.61
C ALA A 238 -6.20 -16.93 -4.05
N ALA A 239 -6.17 -18.04 -4.80
CA ALA A 239 -5.80 -18.00 -6.21
C ALA A 239 -6.80 -17.17 -7.04
N GLN A 240 -8.10 -17.28 -6.78
CA GLN A 240 -9.12 -16.47 -7.45
C GLN A 240 -8.95 -14.97 -7.13
N MET A 241 -8.64 -14.61 -5.90
CA MET A 241 -8.36 -13.22 -5.53
C MET A 241 -7.20 -12.61 -6.34
N ILE A 242 -6.12 -13.36 -6.51
CA ILE A 242 -4.98 -12.93 -7.34
C ILE A 242 -5.37 -12.78 -8.82
N LEU A 243 -6.15 -13.71 -9.36
CA LEU A 243 -6.65 -13.65 -10.75
C LEU A 243 -7.59 -12.47 -10.95
N GLU A 244 -8.55 -12.26 -10.05
CA GLU A 244 -9.46 -11.11 -10.09
C GLU A 244 -8.69 -9.80 -10.06
N GLY A 245 -7.71 -9.66 -9.15
CA GLY A 245 -6.86 -8.47 -9.05
C GLY A 245 -6.07 -8.24 -10.33
N THR A 246 -5.49 -9.28 -10.91
CA THR A 246 -4.75 -9.21 -12.17
C THR A 246 -5.65 -8.75 -13.33
N GLU A 247 -6.87 -9.29 -13.44
CA GLU A 247 -7.82 -8.88 -14.46
C GLU A 247 -8.24 -7.40 -14.32
N LEU A 248 -8.47 -6.94 -13.09
CA LEU A 248 -8.77 -5.54 -12.82
C LEU A 248 -7.62 -4.62 -13.23
N GLU A 249 -6.38 -5.05 -13.02
CA GLU A 249 -5.21 -4.28 -13.43
C GLU A 249 -5.04 -4.23 -14.95
N ILE A 250 -5.29 -5.33 -15.64
CA ILE A 250 -5.31 -5.37 -17.11
C ILE A 250 -6.38 -4.42 -17.67
N GLN A 251 -7.56 -4.34 -17.03
CA GLN A 251 -8.61 -3.40 -17.42
C GLN A 251 -8.24 -1.94 -17.15
N TYR A 252 -7.50 -1.69 -16.07
CA TYR A 252 -7.01 -0.35 -15.74
C TYR A 252 -5.92 0.13 -16.70
N ALA A 253 -5.03 -0.75 -17.12
CA ALA A 253 -3.92 -0.44 -18.01
C ALA A 253 -4.33 -0.22 -19.50
N ARG A 254 -5.56 -0.57 -19.89
CA ARG A 254 -6.13 -0.35 -21.25
C ARG A 254 -6.83 1.01 -21.35
#